data_c6eecd4f4c915165685901b1f9d480ef
#
_entry.id   c6eecd4f4c915165685901b1f9d480ef
#
_cell.length_a   1.000
_cell.length_b   1.000
_cell.length_c   1.000
_cell.angle_alpha   90.00
_cell.angle_beta   90.00
_cell.angle_gamma   90.00
#
_symmetry.space_group_name_H-M   'P 1'
#
loop_
_entity.id
_entity.type
_entity.pdbx_description
1 polymer ?
#
loop_
_entity_poly.entity_id
_entity_poly.type
_entity_poly.pdbx_seq_one_letter_code
_entity_poly.pdbx_strand_id
1 'polypeptide(L)'
;MHTAMKTSDITPAVTYIKTYNMEIKKITLVYFSATYTTRKLVRALAQMFGCEVVEHDVTDALPDSTMDIGRDGELLIVGMPVYAGRIPKRGAEALDMVKGDGAPAIAVCVYGNRDYDDALLELNDTLTTNGFKVIAAGAFIAQHSIFPQLAAGRPDKDDMAKLEKFGKRCKDKIDDWCEGDITIDLRIKGNRPYKKPGAVPLHPHGDKKKCNECGTCAKLCPTGAIDAQNPCHTDGSKCISCGRCVAVCPQHARHFGGILYSIAEKKIVGGNRERKEPEWFTV
;
A
#
# COMPACT_ATOMS: atom_id res chain seq x y z
N MET A 1 -54.31 54.98 -14.99
CA MET A 1 -53.12 54.52 -15.76
C MET A 1 -52.32 53.63 -14.86
N HIS A 2 -52.47 52.30 -15.02
CA HIS A 2 -51.68 51.30 -14.29
C HIS A 2 -50.73 50.68 -15.26
N THR A 3 -49.46 50.96 -15.08
CA THR A 3 -48.35 50.33 -15.89
C THR A 3 -47.97 49.01 -15.27
N ALA A 4 -48.25 47.94 -15.98
CA ALA A 4 -47.84 46.58 -15.59
C ALA A 4 -46.31 46.39 -15.84
N MET A 5 -45.59 46.04 -14.80
CA MET A 5 -44.18 45.58 -14.90
C MET A 5 -44.14 44.18 -15.49
N LYS A 6 -43.40 44.03 -16.59
CA LYS A 6 -43.09 42.74 -17.18
C LYS A 6 -42.08 42.00 -16.29
N THR A 7 -42.44 40.80 -15.83
CA THR A 7 -41.53 39.83 -15.20
C THR A 7 -40.60 39.29 -16.28
N SER A 8 -39.30 39.57 -16.16
CA SER A 8 -38.25 39.00 -16.96
C SER A 8 -38.05 37.53 -16.58
N ASP A 9 -38.22 36.62 -17.55
CA ASP A 9 -37.91 35.19 -17.44
C ASP A 9 -36.41 35.02 -17.14
N ILE A 10 -36.08 34.58 -15.93
CA ILE A 10 -34.76 34.11 -15.58
C ILE A 10 -34.72 32.60 -15.89
N THR A 11 -34.27 32.26 -17.07
CA THR A 11 -33.95 30.87 -17.41
C THR A 11 -32.70 30.48 -16.60
N PRO A 12 -32.76 29.44 -15.75
CA PRO A 12 -31.57 28.98 -15.04
C PRO A 12 -30.53 28.48 -16.06
N ALA A 13 -29.34 29.06 -15.98
CA ALA A 13 -28.19 28.55 -16.76
C ALA A 13 -27.91 27.10 -16.35
N VAL A 14 -28.28 26.18 -17.22
CA VAL A 14 -27.83 24.77 -17.08
C VAL A 14 -26.31 24.74 -17.33
N THR A 15 -25.57 24.73 -16.24
CA THR A 15 -24.12 24.52 -16.30
C THR A 15 -23.89 23.09 -16.78
N TYR A 16 -23.57 22.91 -18.06
CA TYR A 16 -23.09 21.63 -18.59
C TYR A 16 -21.76 21.33 -17.91
N ILE A 17 -21.76 20.43 -16.95
CA ILE A 17 -20.54 19.82 -16.44
C ILE A 17 -20.01 18.95 -17.59
N LYS A 18 -18.93 19.39 -18.20
CA LYS A 18 -18.26 18.65 -19.25
C LYS A 18 -17.60 17.45 -18.60
N THR A 19 -18.21 16.27 -18.72
CA THR A 19 -17.58 15.01 -18.33
C THR A 19 -16.42 14.77 -19.28
N TYR A 20 -15.20 14.96 -18.80
CA TYR A 20 -14.00 14.51 -19.50
C TYR A 20 -13.78 13.05 -19.12
N ASN A 21 -13.93 12.12 -20.05
CA ASN A 21 -13.37 10.78 -19.90
C ASN A 21 -11.85 10.92 -19.83
N MET A 22 -11.27 10.77 -18.65
CA MET A 22 -9.83 10.77 -18.50
C MET A 22 -9.28 9.41 -18.98
N GLU A 23 -8.65 9.39 -20.12
CA GLU A 23 -7.90 8.21 -20.58
C GLU A 23 -6.58 8.11 -19.80
N ILE A 24 -6.40 7.05 -19.00
CA ILE A 24 -5.13 6.77 -18.33
C ILE A 24 -4.14 6.19 -19.34
N LYS A 25 -3.07 6.93 -19.59
CA LYS A 25 -1.99 6.57 -20.53
C LYS A 25 -0.80 5.98 -19.82
N LYS A 26 -0.60 6.34 -18.55
CA LYS A 26 0.55 5.92 -17.75
C LYS A 26 0.17 5.71 -16.30
N ILE A 27 0.69 4.66 -15.71
CA ILE A 27 0.63 4.42 -14.27
C ILE A 27 2.02 4.53 -13.67
N THR A 28 2.15 5.39 -12.66
CA THR A 28 3.29 5.35 -11.76
C THR A 28 2.92 4.46 -10.59
N LEU A 29 3.64 3.34 -10.44
CA LEU A 29 3.40 2.31 -9.43
C LEU A 29 4.48 2.36 -8.37
N VAL A 30 4.16 2.85 -7.16
CA VAL A 30 5.09 2.97 -6.04
C VAL A 30 4.73 1.93 -4.97
N TYR A 31 5.68 1.11 -4.52
CA TYR A 31 5.38 0.14 -3.48
C TYR A 31 6.59 -0.23 -2.62
N PHE A 32 6.29 -0.55 -1.36
CA PHE A 32 7.19 -1.28 -0.46
C PHE A 32 6.72 -2.74 -0.38
N SER A 33 7.61 -3.71 -0.65
CA SER A 33 7.22 -5.12 -0.69
C SER A 33 8.32 -6.09 -0.25
N ALA A 34 8.54 -6.22 1.07
CA ALA A 34 9.60 -7.05 1.62
C ALA A 34 9.47 -8.54 1.25
N THR A 35 8.26 -9.09 1.24
CA THR A 35 7.96 -10.51 0.96
C THR A 35 7.22 -10.71 -0.38
N TYR A 36 7.28 -9.71 -1.27
CA TYR A 36 6.73 -9.70 -2.63
C TYR A 36 5.19 -9.75 -2.75
N THR A 37 4.45 -9.87 -1.65
CA THR A 37 2.98 -9.98 -1.69
C THR A 37 2.31 -8.67 -2.05
N THR A 38 2.76 -7.52 -1.51
CA THR A 38 2.26 -6.19 -1.90
C THR A 38 2.49 -5.95 -3.38
N ARG A 39 3.73 -6.19 -3.88
CA ARG A 39 4.08 -6.08 -5.30
C ARG A 39 3.16 -6.92 -6.19
N LYS A 40 2.89 -8.18 -5.80
CA LYS A 40 1.99 -9.07 -6.55
C LYS A 40 0.61 -8.45 -6.75
N LEU A 41 0.02 -7.91 -5.68
CA LEU A 41 -1.32 -7.32 -5.71
C LEU A 41 -1.37 -6.04 -6.54
N VAL A 42 -0.45 -5.09 -6.30
CA VAL A 42 -0.50 -3.78 -6.99
C VAL A 42 -0.09 -3.87 -8.45
N ARG A 43 0.79 -4.80 -8.84
CA ARG A 43 1.07 -5.11 -10.25
C ARG A 43 -0.16 -5.66 -10.97
N ALA A 44 -0.85 -6.61 -10.34
CA ALA A 44 -2.09 -7.16 -10.91
C ALA A 44 -3.17 -6.09 -11.07
N LEU A 45 -3.28 -5.16 -10.10
CA LEU A 45 -4.18 -4.02 -10.21
C LEU A 45 -3.78 -3.09 -11.36
N ALA A 46 -2.51 -2.72 -11.46
CA ALA A 46 -2.01 -1.84 -12.52
C ALA A 46 -2.21 -2.43 -13.93
N GLN A 47 -1.96 -3.72 -14.10
CA GLN A 47 -2.16 -4.43 -15.37
C GLN A 47 -3.59 -4.37 -15.90
N MET A 48 -4.58 -4.19 -15.03
CA MET A 48 -5.99 -4.09 -15.44
C MET A 48 -6.29 -2.85 -16.28
N PHE A 49 -5.45 -1.83 -16.22
CA PHE A 49 -5.66 -0.57 -16.97
C PHE A 49 -5.19 -0.65 -18.42
N GLY A 50 -4.28 -1.58 -18.76
CA GLY A 50 -3.85 -1.81 -20.14
C GLY A 50 -2.99 -0.70 -20.74
N CYS A 51 -2.33 0.12 -19.89
CA CYS A 51 -1.46 1.22 -20.30
C CYS A 51 -0.01 1.01 -19.82
N GLU A 52 0.87 1.97 -20.11
CA GLU A 52 2.25 1.95 -19.62
C GLU A 52 2.30 1.94 -18.08
N VAL A 53 3.19 1.12 -17.49
CA VAL A 53 3.41 1.06 -16.05
C VAL A 53 4.88 1.29 -15.75
N VAL A 54 5.19 2.37 -15.02
CA VAL A 54 6.51 2.68 -14.50
C VAL A 54 6.56 2.30 -13.03
N GLU A 55 7.43 1.37 -12.65
CA GLU A 55 7.50 0.82 -11.31
C GLU A 55 8.64 1.40 -10.49
N HIS A 56 8.34 1.76 -9.24
CA HIS A 56 9.29 2.21 -8.22
C HIS A 56 9.17 1.32 -6.99
N ASP A 57 10.07 0.32 -6.89
CA ASP A 57 10.21 -0.53 -5.69
C ASP A 57 11.03 0.20 -4.64
N VAL A 58 10.37 0.80 -3.65
CA VAL A 58 11.01 1.57 -2.58
C VAL A 58 11.42 0.69 -1.38
N THR A 59 11.41 -0.64 -1.55
CA THR A 59 11.82 -1.59 -0.51
C THR A 59 13.31 -1.47 -0.20
N ASP A 60 14.14 -1.46 -1.24
CA ASP A 60 15.59 -1.54 -1.11
C ASP A 60 16.27 -0.15 -1.20
N ALA A 61 15.69 0.79 -1.94
CA ALA A 61 16.18 2.17 -2.10
C ALA A 61 15.04 3.19 -2.06
N LEU A 62 15.33 4.40 -1.59
CA LEU A 62 14.45 5.55 -1.79
C LEU A 62 14.60 6.06 -3.21
N PRO A 63 13.63 6.81 -3.75
CA PRO A 63 13.81 7.51 -5.02
C PRO A 63 15.02 8.45 -4.98
N ASP A 64 15.74 8.56 -6.10
CA ASP A 64 16.91 9.44 -6.19
C ASP A 64 16.53 10.93 -6.31
N SER A 65 15.29 11.21 -6.74
CA SER A 65 14.72 12.55 -6.89
C SER A 65 13.22 12.55 -6.65
N THR A 66 12.66 13.76 -6.47
CA THR A 66 11.21 13.93 -6.39
C THR A 66 10.56 13.47 -7.70
N MET A 67 9.44 12.76 -7.55
CA MET A 67 8.59 12.31 -8.66
C MET A 67 7.36 13.20 -8.70
N ASP A 68 7.27 14.05 -9.72
CA ASP A 68 6.10 14.89 -9.97
C ASP A 68 5.17 14.18 -10.94
N ILE A 69 3.94 13.93 -10.51
CA ILE A 69 2.92 13.18 -11.26
C ILE A 69 1.81 14.13 -11.66
N GLY A 70 1.66 14.34 -12.95
CA GLY A 70 0.67 15.23 -13.51
C GLY A 70 -0.73 14.64 -13.58
N ARG A 71 -1.73 15.50 -13.80
CA ARG A 71 -3.14 15.07 -13.93
C ARG A 71 -3.52 14.59 -15.32
N ASP A 72 -2.67 14.81 -16.34
CA ASP A 72 -2.99 14.58 -17.75
C ASP A 72 -2.75 13.11 -18.16
N GLY A 73 -3.67 12.24 -17.81
CA GLY A 73 -3.62 10.81 -18.15
C GLY A 73 -2.63 9.99 -17.33
N GLU A 74 -2.14 10.53 -16.19
CA GLU A 74 -1.35 9.75 -15.24
C GLU A 74 -2.18 9.31 -14.02
N LEU A 75 -1.96 8.08 -13.58
CA LEU A 75 -2.53 7.50 -12.38
C LEU A 75 -1.42 7.05 -11.43
N LEU A 76 -1.48 7.47 -10.18
CA LEU A 76 -0.62 6.92 -9.14
C LEU A 76 -1.29 5.69 -8.50
N ILE A 77 -0.59 4.56 -8.42
CA ILE A 77 -0.97 3.43 -7.57
C ILE A 77 0.10 3.24 -6.50
N VAL A 78 -0.30 3.27 -5.23
CA VAL A 78 0.62 3.04 -4.12
C VAL A 78 0.25 1.78 -3.36
N GLY A 79 1.26 0.92 -3.12
CA GLY A 79 1.12 -0.28 -2.31
C GLY A 79 2.03 -0.32 -1.09
N MET A 80 1.46 -0.37 0.12
CA MET A 80 2.22 -0.46 1.36
C MET A 80 1.79 -1.67 2.20
N PRO A 81 2.73 -2.41 2.82
CA PRO A 81 2.36 -3.40 3.82
C PRO A 81 2.01 -2.71 5.14
N VAL A 82 1.30 -3.42 5.99
CA VAL A 82 0.94 -2.95 7.33
C VAL A 82 1.90 -3.50 8.36
N TYR A 83 2.65 -2.64 9.02
CA TYR A 83 3.57 -3.00 10.11
C TYR A 83 3.10 -2.35 11.41
N ALA A 84 2.72 -3.18 12.39
CA ALA A 84 2.17 -2.74 13.67
C ALA A 84 0.98 -1.74 13.57
N GLY A 85 0.21 -1.83 12.48
CA GLY A 85 -0.96 -0.99 12.24
C GLY A 85 -0.69 0.34 11.54
N ARG A 86 0.51 0.53 10.99
CA ARG A 86 0.96 1.73 10.27
C ARG A 86 1.64 1.32 8.95
N ILE A 87 1.81 2.26 8.03
CA ILE A 87 2.70 2.03 6.89
C ILE A 87 4.17 2.01 7.35
N PRO A 88 5.09 1.31 6.65
CA PRO A 88 6.51 1.32 7.01
C PRO A 88 7.10 2.72 6.96
N LYS A 89 7.94 3.10 7.95
CA LYS A 89 8.60 4.40 7.99
C LYS A 89 9.32 4.71 6.67
N ARG A 90 10.08 3.74 6.13
CA ARG A 90 10.76 3.90 4.84
C ARG A 90 9.79 4.12 3.67
N GLY A 91 8.62 3.49 3.72
CA GLY A 91 7.56 3.74 2.74
C GLY A 91 7.01 5.15 2.83
N ALA A 92 6.80 5.67 4.06
CA ALA A 92 6.40 7.05 4.28
C ALA A 92 7.46 8.05 3.78
N GLU A 93 8.74 7.84 4.12
CA GLU A 93 9.88 8.62 3.61
C GLU A 93 9.95 8.65 2.07
N ALA A 94 9.67 7.52 1.41
CA ALA A 94 9.61 7.46 -0.05
C ALA A 94 8.44 8.28 -0.60
N LEU A 95 7.28 8.25 0.07
CA LEU A 95 6.10 9.02 -0.34
C LEU A 95 6.30 10.53 -0.17
N ASP A 96 7.17 10.99 0.75
CA ASP A 96 7.52 12.41 0.86
C ASP A 96 8.14 12.97 -0.42
N MET A 97 8.70 12.09 -1.28
CA MET A 97 9.29 12.41 -2.57
C MET A 97 8.31 12.24 -3.75
N VAL A 98 7.06 11.87 -3.52
CA VAL A 98 6.05 11.70 -4.57
C VAL A 98 5.03 12.83 -4.46
N LYS A 99 4.96 13.67 -5.49
CA LYS A 99 4.09 14.85 -5.51
C LYS A 99 3.10 14.76 -6.66
N GLY A 100 1.89 15.23 -6.40
CA GLY A 100 0.81 15.29 -7.38
C GLY A 100 0.31 16.72 -7.54
N ASP A 101 -0.18 17.03 -8.74
CA ASP A 101 -0.91 18.27 -9.03
C ASP A 101 -2.39 17.94 -9.32
N GLY A 102 -3.08 17.37 -8.32
CA GLY A 102 -4.45 16.91 -8.47
C GLY A 102 -4.61 15.63 -9.29
N ALA A 103 -3.53 14.91 -9.58
CA ALA A 103 -3.57 13.62 -10.25
C ALA A 103 -4.36 12.58 -9.44
N PRO A 104 -5.10 11.66 -10.09
CA PRO A 104 -5.80 10.59 -9.41
C PRO A 104 -4.82 9.60 -8.77
N ALA A 105 -5.19 9.07 -7.61
CA ALA A 105 -4.41 8.04 -6.94
C ALA A 105 -5.28 6.91 -6.39
N ILE A 106 -4.72 5.71 -6.34
CA ILE A 106 -5.28 4.52 -5.68
C ILE A 106 -4.35 4.09 -4.55
N ALA A 107 -4.87 4.03 -3.33
CA ALA A 107 -4.14 3.63 -2.14
C ALA A 107 -4.41 2.15 -1.80
N VAL A 108 -3.36 1.34 -1.65
CA VAL A 108 -3.49 -0.09 -1.32
C VAL A 108 -2.64 -0.43 -0.11
N CYS A 109 -3.27 -0.93 0.96
CA CYS A 109 -2.57 -1.57 2.07
C CYS A 109 -2.69 -3.08 2.02
N VAL A 110 -1.60 -3.80 2.38
CA VAL A 110 -1.57 -5.26 2.42
C VAL A 110 -1.17 -5.73 3.82
N TYR A 111 -2.01 -6.57 4.42
CA TYR A 111 -1.83 -6.99 5.81
C TYR A 111 -2.00 -8.51 6.01
N GLY A 112 -1.43 -9.01 7.11
CA GLY A 112 -1.37 -10.44 7.44
C GLY A 112 -2.56 -10.93 8.28
N ASN A 113 -3.80 -10.69 7.86
CA ASN A 113 -5.05 -11.20 8.48
C ASN A 113 -5.36 -10.71 9.91
N ARG A 114 -4.47 -9.96 10.60
CA ARG A 114 -4.80 -9.43 11.92
C ARG A 114 -5.72 -8.21 11.83
N ASP A 115 -5.19 -7.11 11.38
CA ASP A 115 -5.87 -5.85 11.15
C ASP A 115 -4.94 -4.89 10.40
N TYR A 116 -5.49 -3.92 9.69
CA TYR A 116 -4.73 -2.86 9.07
C TYR A 116 -4.71 -1.57 9.90
N ASP A 117 -5.47 -1.52 11.02
CA ASP A 117 -5.56 -0.39 11.95
C ASP A 117 -5.67 0.96 11.20
N ASP A 118 -4.68 1.85 11.38
CA ASP A 118 -4.69 3.19 10.78
C ASP A 118 -3.89 3.28 9.46
N ALA A 119 -3.27 2.18 8.99
CA ALA A 119 -2.33 2.22 7.87
C ALA A 119 -2.96 2.71 6.55
N LEU A 120 -4.20 2.32 6.24
CA LEU A 120 -4.86 2.76 5.02
C LEU A 120 -5.27 4.24 5.10
N LEU A 121 -5.73 4.69 6.27
CA LEU A 121 -6.04 6.08 6.54
C LEU A 121 -4.80 6.96 6.45
N GLU A 122 -3.68 6.52 7.08
CA GLU A 122 -2.39 7.19 6.98
C GLU A 122 -1.91 7.32 5.53
N LEU A 123 -2.02 6.25 4.75
CA LEU A 123 -1.64 6.27 3.34
C LEU A 123 -2.49 7.25 2.53
N ASN A 124 -3.81 7.24 2.73
CA ASN A 124 -4.73 8.19 2.10
C ASN A 124 -4.37 9.65 2.44
N ASP A 125 -4.17 9.95 3.72
CA ASP A 125 -3.87 11.30 4.18
C ASP A 125 -2.52 11.80 3.65
N THR A 126 -1.53 10.91 3.60
CA THR A 126 -0.20 11.20 3.02
C THR A 126 -0.33 11.58 1.54
N LEU A 127 -1.05 10.77 0.76
CA LEU A 127 -1.25 11.04 -0.67
C LEU A 127 -2.05 12.34 -0.89
N THR A 128 -3.10 12.55 -0.11
CA THR A 128 -3.90 13.80 -0.18
C THR A 128 -3.05 15.02 0.15
N THR A 129 -2.22 14.94 1.19
CA THR A 129 -1.29 16.02 1.57
C THR A 129 -0.25 16.30 0.48
N ASN A 130 0.15 15.26 -0.26
CA ASN A 130 1.09 15.36 -1.38
C ASN A 130 0.45 15.85 -2.69
N GLY A 131 -0.82 16.27 -2.67
CA GLY A 131 -1.51 16.88 -3.79
C GLY A 131 -2.27 15.91 -4.70
N PHE A 132 -2.45 14.64 -4.31
CA PHE A 132 -3.23 13.68 -5.07
C PHE A 132 -4.72 13.69 -4.71
N LYS A 133 -5.54 13.31 -5.67
CA LYS A 133 -6.95 12.98 -5.46
C LYS A 133 -7.08 11.46 -5.30
N VAL A 134 -7.19 10.98 -4.06
CA VAL A 134 -7.33 9.53 -3.81
C VAL A 134 -8.76 9.11 -4.14
N ILE A 135 -8.95 8.45 -5.29
CA ILE A 135 -10.27 8.04 -5.82
C ILE A 135 -10.76 6.72 -5.26
N ALA A 136 -9.82 5.88 -4.82
CA ALA A 136 -10.11 4.59 -4.23
C ALA A 136 -9.02 4.18 -3.24
N ALA A 137 -9.41 3.48 -2.20
CA ALA A 137 -8.50 2.89 -1.22
C ALA A 137 -8.92 1.47 -0.88
N GLY A 138 -7.95 0.54 -0.72
CA GLY A 138 -8.25 -0.85 -0.40
C GLY A 138 -7.25 -1.49 0.55
N ALA A 139 -7.76 -2.31 1.47
CA ALA A 139 -6.98 -3.16 2.37
C ALA A 139 -7.14 -4.62 1.96
N PHE A 140 -6.04 -5.25 1.52
CA PHE A 140 -6.02 -6.62 1.03
C PHE A 140 -5.20 -7.52 1.93
N ILE A 141 -5.53 -8.81 1.92
CA ILE A 141 -4.88 -9.79 2.78
C ILE A 141 -3.81 -10.56 2.01
N ALA A 142 -2.68 -10.76 2.68
CA ALA A 142 -1.63 -11.66 2.22
C ALA A 142 -1.08 -12.49 3.38
N GLN A 143 -0.30 -13.51 3.08
CA GLN A 143 0.37 -14.30 4.08
C GLN A 143 1.21 -13.43 5.02
N HIS A 144 1.06 -13.63 6.33
CA HIS A 144 1.74 -12.83 7.34
C HIS A 144 3.26 -13.07 7.31
N SER A 145 4.05 -12.01 7.21
CA SER A 145 5.51 -12.11 7.04
C SER A 145 6.25 -12.74 8.23
N ILE A 146 5.72 -12.61 9.45
CA ILE A 146 6.34 -13.14 10.68
C ILE A 146 5.72 -14.49 11.06
N PHE A 147 4.41 -14.65 10.90
CA PHE A 147 3.65 -15.84 11.26
C PHE A 147 3.01 -16.46 10.01
N PRO A 148 3.76 -17.25 9.22
CA PRO A 148 3.35 -17.69 7.88
C PRO A 148 2.10 -18.60 7.86
N GLN A 149 1.69 -19.14 9.01
CA GLN A 149 0.43 -19.87 9.16
C GLN A 149 -0.82 -18.97 9.18
N LEU A 150 -0.65 -17.65 9.40
CA LEU A 150 -1.75 -16.69 9.22
C LEU A 150 -1.86 -16.32 7.74
N ALA A 151 -3.06 -16.46 7.21
CA ALA A 151 -3.36 -16.24 5.79
C ALA A 151 -2.41 -17.00 4.86
N ALA A 152 -2.03 -18.23 5.23
CA ALA A 152 -1.11 -19.07 4.46
C ALA A 152 -1.59 -19.22 3.01
N GLY A 153 -0.67 -19.02 2.05
CA GLY A 153 -0.95 -19.11 0.62
C GLY A 153 -1.71 -17.93 0.01
N ARG A 154 -2.09 -16.91 0.82
CA ARG A 154 -2.74 -15.70 0.29
C ARG A 154 -1.72 -14.68 -0.24
N PRO A 155 -2.08 -13.87 -1.26
CA PRO A 155 -3.38 -13.81 -1.92
C PRO A 155 -3.64 -15.03 -2.81
N ASP A 156 -4.79 -15.67 -2.62
CA ASP A 156 -5.28 -16.81 -3.38
C ASP A 156 -6.20 -16.38 -4.55
N LYS A 157 -6.88 -17.33 -5.20
CA LYS A 157 -7.77 -17.05 -6.33
C LYS A 157 -8.94 -16.15 -5.95
N ASP A 158 -9.51 -16.33 -4.74
CA ASP A 158 -10.64 -15.53 -4.28
C ASP A 158 -10.21 -14.10 -3.98
N ASP A 159 -9.02 -13.92 -3.42
CA ASP A 159 -8.42 -12.60 -3.20
C ASP A 159 -8.18 -11.87 -4.52
N MET A 160 -7.67 -12.59 -5.53
CA MET A 160 -7.43 -12.02 -6.86
C MET A 160 -8.74 -11.67 -7.56
N ALA A 161 -9.80 -12.47 -7.42
CA ALA A 161 -11.12 -12.13 -7.95
C ALA A 161 -11.73 -10.87 -7.28
N LYS A 162 -11.45 -10.67 -5.98
CA LYS A 162 -11.85 -9.46 -5.25
C LYS A 162 -11.02 -8.25 -5.67
N LEU A 163 -9.72 -8.43 -5.90
CA LEU A 163 -8.86 -7.39 -6.46
C LEU A 163 -9.36 -6.96 -7.85
N GLU A 164 -9.80 -7.91 -8.68
CA GLU A 164 -10.38 -7.60 -9.99
C GLU A 164 -11.66 -6.75 -9.87
N LYS A 165 -12.55 -7.09 -8.92
CA LYS A 165 -13.75 -6.30 -8.64
C LYS A 165 -13.39 -4.89 -8.19
N PHE A 166 -12.39 -4.74 -7.31
CA PHE A 166 -11.88 -3.44 -6.89
C PHE A 166 -11.32 -2.66 -8.07
N GLY A 167 -10.49 -3.27 -8.91
CA GLY A 167 -9.91 -2.62 -10.08
C GLY A 167 -10.97 -2.14 -11.09
N LYS A 168 -12.04 -2.91 -11.31
CA LYS A 168 -13.19 -2.47 -12.12
C LYS A 168 -13.84 -1.21 -11.54
N ARG A 169 -14.06 -1.19 -10.21
CA ARG A 169 -14.59 0.00 -9.52
C ARG A 169 -13.68 1.22 -9.66
N CYS A 170 -12.35 1.01 -9.58
CA CYS A 170 -11.40 2.08 -9.80
C CYS A 170 -11.48 2.65 -11.22
N LYS A 171 -11.63 1.80 -12.23
CA LYS A 171 -11.82 2.23 -13.63
C LYS A 171 -13.10 3.02 -13.79
N ASP A 172 -14.23 2.52 -13.30
CA ASP A 172 -15.51 3.22 -13.35
C ASP A 172 -15.39 4.64 -12.76
N LYS A 173 -14.62 4.80 -11.65
CA LYS A 173 -14.40 6.10 -11.02
C LYS A 173 -13.49 7.03 -11.81
N ILE A 174 -12.55 6.49 -12.57
CA ILE A 174 -11.73 7.28 -13.49
C ILE A 174 -12.55 7.73 -14.70
N ASP A 175 -13.41 6.86 -15.23
CA ASP A 175 -14.31 7.20 -16.33
C ASP A 175 -15.32 8.29 -15.93
N ASP A 176 -15.76 8.28 -14.66
CA ASP A 176 -16.62 9.32 -14.06
C ASP A 176 -15.84 10.56 -13.61
N TRP A 177 -14.52 10.62 -13.83
CA TRP A 177 -13.67 11.71 -13.34
C TRP A 177 -14.03 13.04 -13.98
N CYS A 178 -14.38 14.01 -13.14
CA CYS A 178 -14.59 15.38 -13.54
C CYS A 178 -13.40 16.26 -13.09
N GLU A 179 -12.84 17.04 -13.99
CA GLU A 179 -11.89 18.08 -13.61
C GLU A 179 -12.60 19.12 -12.73
N GLY A 180 -12.11 19.32 -11.52
CA GLY A 180 -12.62 20.31 -10.58
C GLY A 180 -12.04 20.13 -9.19
N ASP A 181 -12.23 21.13 -8.33
CA ASP A 181 -11.83 21.08 -6.92
C ASP A 181 -12.82 20.25 -6.08
N ILE A 182 -12.96 18.97 -6.44
CA ILE A 182 -13.81 18.05 -5.68
C ILE A 182 -13.00 17.55 -4.48
N THR A 183 -13.51 17.80 -3.29
CA THR A 183 -13.01 17.15 -2.07
C THR A 183 -13.51 15.72 -2.04
N ILE A 184 -12.60 14.77 -2.00
CA ILE A 184 -12.91 13.35 -1.92
C ILE A 184 -12.77 12.89 -0.46
N ASP A 185 -13.87 12.41 0.14
CA ASP A 185 -13.87 11.77 1.46
C ASP A 185 -14.27 10.30 1.31
N LEU A 186 -13.27 9.41 1.35
CA LEU A 186 -13.48 7.96 1.25
C LEU A 186 -14.00 7.32 2.53
N ARG A 187 -14.13 8.08 3.64
CA ARG A 187 -14.56 7.58 4.96
C ARG A 187 -13.82 6.33 5.41
N ILE A 188 -12.50 6.32 5.20
CA ILE A 188 -11.64 5.20 5.56
C ILE A 188 -11.62 5.04 7.08
N LYS A 189 -11.70 3.79 7.54
CA LYS A 189 -11.56 3.44 8.97
C LYS A 189 -10.17 3.83 9.48
N GLY A 190 -10.12 4.27 10.73
CA GLY A 190 -8.89 4.60 11.44
C GLY A 190 -9.08 5.74 12.43
N ASN A 191 -8.03 6.09 13.12
CA ASN A 191 -8.03 7.11 14.15
C ASN A 191 -7.10 8.26 13.79
N ARG A 192 -7.48 9.49 14.12
CA ARG A 192 -6.60 10.66 14.15
C ARG A 192 -6.63 11.25 15.56
N PRO A 193 -5.48 11.31 16.27
CA PRO A 193 -4.14 10.92 15.82
C PRO A 193 -3.99 9.41 15.64
N TYR A 194 -3.16 9.02 14.67
CA TYR A 194 -2.89 7.61 14.38
C TYR A 194 -2.28 6.88 15.58
N LYS A 195 -2.49 5.58 15.62
CA LYS A 195 -1.82 4.68 16.55
C LYS A 195 -0.31 4.95 16.56
N LYS A 196 0.28 5.02 17.75
CA LYS A 196 1.73 5.17 17.87
C LYS A 196 2.43 3.98 17.20
N PRO A 197 3.52 4.22 16.43
CA PRO A 197 4.29 3.13 15.85
C PRO A 197 4.74 2.15 16.94
N GLY A 198 4.38 0.88 16.78
CA GLY A 198 4.81 -0.17 17.70
C GLY A 198 6.15 -0.77 17.29
N ALA A 199 7.05 -1.01 18.23
CA ALA A 199 8.19 -1.88 17.97
C ALA A 199 7.74 -3.35 17.99
N VAL A 200 8.19 -4.13 17.00
CA VAL A 200 8.02 -5.58 16.98
C VAL A 200 9.36 -6.20 17.39
N PRO A 201 9.51 -6.69 18.62
CA PRO A 201 10.79 -7.20 19.13
C PRO A 201 11.09 -8.63 18.65
N LEU A 202 10.75 -8.93 17.40
CA LEU A 202 10.96 -10.23 16.76
C LEU A 202 11.89 -10.06 15.58
N HIS A 203 13.11 -10.56 15.69
CA HIS A 203 14.12 -10.42 14.65
C HIS A 203 14.49 -11.79 14.11
N PRO A 204 14.53 -11.99 12.76
CA PRO A 204 15.02 -13.22 12.17
C PRO A 204 16.50 -13.44 12.47
N HIS A 205 16.89 -14.68 12.69
CA HIS A 205 18.28 -15.09 12.79
C HIS A 205 18.60 -16.20 11.77
N GLY A 206 19.87 -16.46 11.54
CA GLY A 206 20.32 -17.50 10.62
C GLY A 206 20.71 -18.78 11.34
N ASP A 207 20.35 -19.92 10.77
CA ASP A 207 20.87 -21.23 11.14
C ASP A 207 22.27 -21.40 10.50
N LYS A 208 23.31 -21.43 11.33
CA LYS A 208 24.71 -21.58 10.88
C LYS A 208 24.98 -22.88 10.13
N LYS A 209 24.18 -23.93 10.36
CA LYS A 209 24.34 -25.22 9.68
C LYS A 209 23.80 -25.19 8.24
N LYS A 210 22.84 -24.30 7.96
CA LYS A 210 22.22 -24.13 6.64
C LYS A 210 22.81 -22.97 5.85
N CYS A 211 23.39 -21.98 6.53
CA CYS A 211 23.89 -20.77 5.90
C CYS A 211 25.17 -21.05 5.13
N ASN A 212 25.19 -20.73 3.83
CA ASN A 212 26.37 -20.78 2.97
C ASN A 212 27.05 -19.41 2.80
N GLU A 213 26.70 -18.43 3.64
CA GLU A 213 27.30 -17.08 3.68
C GLU A 213 27.21 -16.29 2.37
N CYS A 214 26.22 -16.55 1.52
CA CYS A 214 26.05 -15.89 0.21
C CYS A 214 25.77 -14.38 0.28
N GLY A 215 25.54 -13.79 1.44
CA GLY A 215 25.33 -12.35 1.64
C GLY A 215 23.99 -11.79 1.14
N THR A 216 23.13 -12.58 0.47
CA THR A 216 21.87 -12.10 -0.13
C THR A 216 20.95 -11.39 0.89
N CYS A 217 20.85 -11.93 2.11
CA CYS A 217 20.01 -11.33 3.17
C CYS A 217 20.55 -9.98 3.66
N ALA A 218 21.87 -9.78 3.68
CA ALA A 218 22.50 -8.52 4.03
C ALA A 218 22.30 -7.48 2.90
N LYS A 219 22.59 -7.87 1.66
CA LYS A 219 22.45 -7.02 0.47
C LYS A 219 21.03 -6.48 0.31
N LEU A 220 20.01 -7.30 0.55
CA LEU A 220 18.61 -6.97 0.33
C LEU A 220 17.89 -6.53 1.62
N CYS A 221 18.62 -6.29 2.72
CA CYS A 221 18.00 -5.79 3.94
C CYS A 221 17.67 -4.29 3.81
N PRO A 222 16.39 -3.87 3.86
CA PRO A 222 16.00 -2.48 3.61
C PRO A 222 16.54 -1.48 4.66
N THR A 223 17.01 -1.99 5.79
CA THR A 223 17.52 -1.15 6.90
C THR A 223 18.97 -1.44 7.27
N GLY A 224 19.65 -2.30 6.51
CA GLY A 224 21.03 -2.68 6.80
C GLY A 224 21.22 -3.37 8.16
N ALA A 225 20.20 -4.08 8.64
CA ALA A 225 20.22 -4.78 9.93
C ALA A 225 21.05 -6.08 9.94
N ILE A 226 21.62 -6.48 8.82
CA ILE A 226 22.39 -7.73 8.68
C ILE A 226 23.75 -7.39 8.08
N ASP A 227 24.79 -7.74 8.81
CA ASP A 227 26.18 -7.62 8.34
C ASP A 227 26.51 -8.78 7.38
N ALA A 228 27.12 -8.47 6.25
CA ALA A 228 27.57 -9.45 5.27
C ALA A 228 28.65 -10.40 5.82
N GLN A 229 29.45 -9.93 6.78
CA GLN A 229 30.49 -10.72 7.46
C GLN A 229 29.91 -11.63 8.55
N ASN A 230 28.68 -11.37 9.01
CA ASN A 230 27.97 -12.20 9.97
C ASN A 230 26.49 -12.36 9.60
N PRO A 231 26.19 -13.02 8.48
CA PRO A 231 24.84 -13.05 7.92
C PRO A 231 23.81 -13.84 8.76
N CYS A 232 24.27 -14.56 9.78
CA CYS A 232 23.39 -15.25 10.72
C CYS A 232 22.87 -14.35 11.86
N HIS A 233 23.55 -13.25 12.13
CA HIS A 233 23.15 -12.26 13.13
C HIS A 233 22.21 -11.21 12.54
N THR A 234 21.36 -10.60 13.37
CA THR A 234 20.51 -9.45 13.03
C THR A 234 20.65 -8.39 14.12
N ASP A 235 21.01 -7.18 13.72
CA ASP A 235 20.97 -6.01 14.60
C ASP A 235 19.51 -5.63 14.86
N GLY A 236 19.02 -5.95 16.07
CA GLY A 236 17.64 -5.70 16.47
C GLY A 236 17.28 -4.21 16.52
N SER A 237 18.26 -3.30 16.68
CA SER A 237 18.03 -1.85 16.72
C SER A 237 17.68 -1.27 15.33
N LYS A 238 18.12 -1.92 14.26
CA LYS A 238 17.84 -1.56 12.86
C LYS A 238 16.72 -2.38 12.24
N CYS A 239 16.46 -3.58 12.78
CA CYS A 239 15.51 -4.51 12.16
C CYS A 239 14.07 -4.06 12.32
N ILE A 240 13.35 -3.92 11.22
CA ILE A 240 11.90 -3.61 11.16
C ILE A 240 11.00 -4.84 11.08
N SER A 241 11.53 -6.03 11.32
CA SER A 241 10.79 -7.32 11.33
C SER A 241 10.00 -7.61 10.03
N CYS A 242 10.45 -7.10 8.89
CA CYS A 242 9.74 -7.18 7.62
C CYS A 242 9.74 -8.58 6.96
N GLY A 243 10.61 -9.49 7.40
CA GLY A 243 10.73 -10.84 6.83
C GLY A 243 11.48 -10.92 5.49
N ARG A 244 12.04 -9.79 4.95
CA ARG A 244 12.77 -9.79 3.67
C ARG A 244 13.86 -10.85 3.64
N CYS A 245 14.72 -10.88 4.66
CA CYS A 245 15.84 -11.81 4.76
C CYS A 245 15.40 -13.29 4.83
N VAL A 246 14.19 -13.55 5.33
CA VAL A 246 13.60 -14.91 5.33
C VAL A 246 13.14 -15.26 3.92
N ALA A 247 12.43 -14.36 3.25
CA ALA A 247 11.89 -14.59 1.91
C ALA A 247 12.96 -14.76 0.82
N VAL A 248 14.11 -14.06 0.95
CA VAL A 248 15.16 -14.06 -0.07
C VAL A 248 16.28 -15.08 0.17
N CYS A 249 16.24 -15.81 1.29
CA CYS A 249 17.31 -16.75 1.63
C CYS A 249 17.23 -18.03 0.75
N PRO A 250 18.17 -18.29 -0.17
CA PRO A 250 18.09 -19.44 -1.05
C PRO A 250 18.30 -20.77 -0.32
N GLN A 251 18.94 -20.73 0.87
CA GLN A 251 19.16 -21.90 1.72
C GLN A 251 18.08 -22.08 2.80
N HIS A 252 17.05 -21.21 2.83
CA HIS A 252 16.07 -21.19 3.91
C HIS A 252 16.69 -21.21 5.32
N ALA A 253 17.88 -20.62 5.44
CA ALA A 253 18.61 -20.54 6.69
C ALA A 253 18.07 -19.46 7.63
N ARG A 254 17.42 -18.41 7.10
CA ARG A 254 16.88 -17.31 7.90
C ARG A 254 15.45 -17.63 8.36
N HIS A 255 15.16 -17.40 9.64
CA HIS A 255 13.82 -17.65 10.21
C HIS A 255 13.56 -16.78 11.44
N PHE A 256 12.29 -16.57 11.76
CA PHE A 256 11.86 -16.11 13.08
C PHE A 256 11.79 -17.29 14.04
N GLY A 257 12.14 -17.10 15.31
CA GLY A 257 12.12 -18.18 16.31
C GLY A 257 12.44 -17.68 17.72
N GLY A 258 12.54 -18.63 18.65
CA GLY A 258 12.81 -18.37 20.06
C GLY A 258 11.56 -18.20 20.92
N ILE A 259 11.77 -18.06 22.24
CA ILE A 259 10.68 -18.03 23.23
C ILE A 259 9.67 -16.91 22.97
N LEU A 260 10.17 -15.69 22.70
CA LEU A 260 9.32 -14.53 22.42
C LEU A 260 8.47 -14.74 21.17
N TYR A 261 9.04 -15.35 20.11
CA TYR A 261 8.31 -15.71 18.92
C TYR A 261 7.17 -16.68 19.23
N SER A 262 7.44 -17.75 19.97
CA SER A 262 6.44 -18.77 20.31
C SER A 262 5.28 -18.20 21.17
N ILE A 263 5.57 -17.26 22.08
CA ILE A 263 4.54 -16.57 22.86
C ILE A 263 3.69 -15.67 21.96
N ALA A 264 4.35 -14.86 21.12
CA ALA A 264 3.67 -13.96 20.18
C ALA A 264 2.84 -14.74 19.15
N GLU A 265 3.38 -15.86 18.64
CA GLU A 265 2.69 -16.75 17.72
C GLU A 265 1.39 -17.28 18.31
N LYS A 266 1.43 -17.86 19.51
CA LYS A 266 0.20 -18.36 20.18
C LYS A 266 -0.85 -17.27 20.30
N LYS A 267 -0.46 -16.07 20.71
CA LYS A 267 -1.38 -14.93 20.90
C LYS A 267 -1.94 -14.42 19.58
N ILE A 268 -1.06 -14.14 18.61
CA ILE A 268 -1.47 -13.50 17.34
C ILE A 268 -2.19 -14.50 16.45
N VAL A 269 -1.66 -15.72 16.28
CA VAL A 269 -2.30 -16.75 15.45
C VAL A 269 -3.60 -17.21 16.08
N GLY A 270 -3.61 -17.45 17.42
CA GLY A 270 -4.81 -17.91 18.13
C GLY A 270 -5.99 -16.96 18.01
N GLY A 271 -5.75 -15.65 18.03
CA GLY A 271 -6.78 -14.62 17.96
C GLY A 271 -7.19 -14.20 16.54
N ASN A 272 -6.52 -14.69 15.48
CA ASN A 272 -6.74 -14.20 14.12
C ASN A 272 -6.84 -15.32 13.07
N ARG A 273 -7.37 -16.48 13.43
CA ARG A 273 -7.50 -17.66 12.54
C ARG A 273 -8.61 -17.51 11.51
N GLU A 274 -9.65 -16.75 11.85
CA GLU A 274 -10.77 -16.51 10.96
C GLU A 274 -10.29 -15.81 9.69
N ARG A 275 -10.78 -16.28 8.53
CA ARG A 275 -10.47 -15.67 7.25
C ARG A 275 -11.11 -14.30 7.17
N LYS A 276 -10.30 -13.25 7.10
CA LYS A 276 -10.76 -11.91 6.80
C LYS A 276 -10.85 -11.68 5.30
N GLU A 277 -11.74 -10.75 4.94
CA GLU A 277 -12.00 -10.39 3.57
C GLU A 277 -11.41 -9.00 3.26
N PRO A 278 -11.01 -8.74 2.00
CA PRO A 278 -10.59 -7.40 1.59
C PRO A 278 -11.69 -6.37 1.80
N GLU A 279 -11.29 -5.19 2.23
CA GLU A 279 -12.17 -4.03 2.35
C GLU A 279 -11.70 -2.94 1.40
N TRP A 280 -12.63 -2.20 0.78
CA TRP A 280 -12.30 -1.07 -0.05
C TRP A 280 -13.32 0.06 0.05
N PHE A 281 -12.86 1.25 -0.27
CA PHE A 281 -13.56 2.51 -0.19
C PHE A 281 -13.41 3.22 -1.54
N THR A 282 -14.50 3.64 -2.13
CA THR A 282 -14.55 4.40 -3.39
C THR A 282 -15.52 5.55 -3.23
N VAL A 283 -15.31 6.65 -3.94
CA VAL A 283 -16.28 7.76 -4.06
C VAL A 283 -17.57 7.35 -4.73
#